data_42f16b3378cdbce8d63b4f69d98d6b61
#
_entry.id   42f16b3378cdbce8d63b4f69d98d6b61
#
_cell.length_a   1.000
_cell.length_b   1.000
_cell.length_c   1.000
_cell.angle_alpha   90.00
_cell.angle_beta   90.00
_cell.angle_gamma   90.00
#
_symmetry.space_group_name_H-M   'P 1'
#
loop_
_entity.id
_entity.type
_entity.pdbx_description
1 polymer ?
#
loop_
_entity_poly.entity_id
_entity_poly.type
_entity_poly.pdbx_seq_one_letter_code
_entity_poly.pdbx_strand_id
1 'polypeptide(L)'
;FSIFAMSITPYINASIILQLLKVVVPTLEQWSKEGEEGYKKTTKLTRMLTVALAFIQACGMAYGLRMAINNPGIGSILLIALTLTAGTVFLMWIGEQMTARGVGNGISLIIFAGIVSRLPDGLKIIFQYLQAGTVNILNVILFAAIALAMIVFVIMISQGIRKIPVQYAKRVVGSKAYGGHTSYIPLKVNTAGVIPIIFASSVLMFPVT
;
A
#
# COMPACT_ATOMS: atom_id res chain seq x y z
N PHE A 1 -18.24 16.12 -5.74
CA PHE A 1 -17.26 15.35 -4.94
C PHE A 1 -17.61 13.88 -4.95
N SER A 2 -16.65 12.99 -5.25
CA SER A 2 -16.85 11.54 -5.09
C SER A 2 -16.72 11.18 -3.60
N ILE A 3 -17.60 10.29 -3.10
CA ILE A 3 -17.52 9.79 -1.72
C ILE A 3 -16.18 9.11 -1.44
N PHE A 4 -15.57 8.52 -2.46
CA PHE A 4 -14.29 7.82 -2.38
C PHE A 4 -13.08 8.68 -2.83
N ALA A 5 -13.21 10.02 -2.88
CA ALA A 5 -12.14 10.89 -3.36
C ALA A 5 -10.83 10.76 -2.58
N MET A 6 -10.90 10.50 -1.28
CA MET A 6 -9.72 10.28 -0.43
C MET A 6 -9.13 8.87 -0.54
N SER A 7 -9.84 7.95 -1.21
CA SER A 7 -9.41 6.55 -1.35
C SER A 7 -9.03 5.92 0.02
N ILE A 8 -7.98 5.10 0.06
CA ILE A 8 -7.47 4.43 1.25
C ILE A 8 -6.24 5.15 1.85
N THR A 9 -5.88 6.33 1.33
CA THR A 9 -4.68 7.08 1.72
C THR A 9 -4.60 7.37 3.22
N PRO A 10 -5.68 7.80 3.93
CA PRO A 10 -5.61 8.04 5.37
C PRO A 10 -5.28 6.79 6.18
N TYR A 11 -5.73 5.61 5.73
CA TYR A 11 -5.39 4.34 6.37
C TYR A 11 -3.91 3.98 6.19
N ILE A 12 -3.36 4.21 5.00
CA ILE A 12 -1.94 3.98 4.74
C ILE A 12 -1.10 4.87 5.66
N ASN A 13 -1.44 6.16 5.76
CA ASN A 13 -0.75 7.11 6.64
C ASN A 13 -0.84 6.66 8.12
N ALA A 14 -2.02 6.28 8.60
CA ALA A 14 -2.21 5.76 9.96
C ALA A 14 -1.37 4.51 10.22
N SER A 15 -1.34 3.58 9.27
CA SER A 15 -0.55 2.35 9.38
C SER A 15 0.94 2.62 9.46
N ILE A 16 1.44 3.57 8.66
CA ILE A 16 2.85 3.99 8.66
C ILE A 16 3.21 4.67 9.98
N ILE A 17 2.37 5.61 10.44
CA ILE A 17 2.58 6.29 11.73
C ILE A 17 2.68 5.27 12.87
N LEU A 18 1.80 4.26 12.88
CA LEU A 18 1.85 3.22 13.90
C LEU A 18 3.08 2.32 13.78
N GLN A 19 3.55 2.02 12.58
CA GLN A 19 4.78 1.26 12.40
C GLN A 19 5.99 2.00 12.96
N LEU A 20 6.05 3.33 12.80
CA LEU A 20 7.10 4.15 13.40
C LEU A 20 6.95 4.24 14.92
N LEU A 21 5.72 4.44 15.41
CA LEU A 21 5.47 4.50 16.85
C LEU A 21 5.82 3.18 17.56
N LYS A 22 5.72 2.04 16.90
CA LYS A 22 6.18 0.75 17.44
C LYS A 22 7.67 0.72 17.77
N VAL A 23 8.49 1.49 17.06
CA VAL A 23 9.93 1.56 17.32
C VAL A 23 10.24 2.49 18.49
N VAL A 24 9.42 3.52 18.71
CA VAL A 24 9.65 4.58 19.71
C VAL A 24 8.94 4.28 21.03
N VAL A 25 7.74 3.68 20.96
CA VAL A 25 6.89 3.45 22.13
C VAL A 25 7.00 1.99 22.61
N PRO A 26 7.59 1.73 23.79
CA PRO A 26 7.82 0.36 24.29
C PRO A 26 6.55 -0.48 24.44
N THR A 27 5.43 0.13 24.79
CA THR A 27 4.14 -0.56 24.90
C THR A 27 3.64 -1.11 23.56
N LEU A 28 3.85 -0.39 22.46
CA LEU A 28 3.48 -0.83 21.11
C LEU A 28 4.43 -1.93 20.61
N GLU A 29 5.69 -1.87 21.02
CA GLU A 29 6.65 -2.95 20.76
C GLU A 29 6.26 -4.24 21.48
N GLN A 30 5.82 -4.16 22.75
CA GLN A 30 5.32 -5.29 23.50
C GLN A 30 4.10 -5.94 22.82
N TRP A 31 3.13 -5.14 22.37
CA TRP A 31 1.97 -5.65 21.61
C TRP A 31 2.40 -6.37 20.33
N SER A 32 3.46 -5.90 19.66
CA SER A 32 3.99 -6.59 18.49
C SER A 32 4.54 -7.99 18.81
N LYS A 33 4.95 -8.25 20.06
CA LYS A 33 5.46 -9.54 20.55
C LYS A 33 4.36 -10.44 21.13
N GLU A 34 3.18 -9.90 21.48
CA GLU A 34 2.04 -10.64 22.04
C GLU A 34 1.30 -11.56 21.04
N GLY A 35 1.75 -11.63 19.78
CA GLY A 35 1.12 -12.48 18.76
C GLY A 35 -0.26 -11.99 18.33
N GLU A 36 -1.26 -12.88 18.34
CA GLU A 36 -2.59 -12.58 17.78
C GLU A 36 -3.36 -11.49 18.54
N GLU A 37 -3.25 -11.46 19.87
CA GLU A 37 -3.89 -10.44 20.70
C GLU A 37 -3.29 -9.05 20.46
N GLY A 38 -1.97 -8.97 20.39
CA GLY A 38 -1.27 -7.73 20.06
C GLY A 38 -1.60 -7.22 18.66
N TYR A 39 -1.77 -8.12 17.70
CA TYR A 39 -2.23 -7.77 16.36
C TYR A 39 -3.63 -7.16 16.39
N LYS A 40 -4.57 -7.74 17.15
CA LYS A 40 -5.94 -7.19 17.30
C LYS A 40 -5.93 -5.77 17.92
N LYS A 41 -5.12 -5.57 18.98
CA LYS A 41 -4.95 -4.24 19.62
C LYS A 41 -4.38 -3.22 18.66
N THR A 42 -3.34 -3.59 17.91
CA THR A 42 -2.71 -2.72 16.91
C THR A 42 -3.69 -2.36 15.78
N THR A 43 -4.43 -3.32 15.26
CA THR A 43 -5.43 -3.10 14.21
C THR A 43 -6.54 -2.14 14.70
N LYS A 44 -7.01 -2.32 15.94
CA LYS A 44 -7.99 -1.40 16.52
C LYS A 44 -7.46 0.03 16.61
N LEU A 45 -6.22 0.21 17.03
CA LEU A 45 -5.58 1.52 17.10
C LEU A 45 -5.39 2.14 15.71
N THR A 46 -5.00 1.32 14.70
CA THR A 46 -4.90 1.76 13.31
C THR A 46 -6.24 2.31 12.81
N ARG A 47 -7.35 1.60 13.08
CA ARG A 47 -8.69 2.04 12.68
C ARG A 47 -9.05 3.39 13.30
N MET A 48 -8.82 3.56 14.61
CA MET A 48 -9.10 4.82 15.30
C MET A 48 -8.29 5.98 14.73
N LEU A 49 -6.99 5.78 14.53
CA LEU A 49 -6.12 6.78 13.90
C LEU A 49 -6.54 7.08 12.46
N THR A 50 -6.95 6.07 11.70
CA THR A 50 -7.46 6.26 10.33
C THR A 50 -8.67 7.17 10.30
N VAL A 51 -9.64 6.94 11.19
CA VAL A 51 -10.85 7.78 11.27
C VAL A 51 -10.50 9.22 11.62
N ALA A 52 -9.64 9.43 12.62
CA ALA A 52 -9.20 10.76 13.02
C ALA A 52 -8.44 11.49 11.90
N LEU A 53 -7.47 10.83 11.27
CA LEU A 53 -6.71 11.40 10.15
C LEU A 53 -7.59 11.66 8.93
N ALA A 54 -8.48 10.72 8.59
CA ALA A 54 -9.42 10.88 7.49
C ALA A 54 -10.32 12.12 7.70
N PHE A 55 -10.82 12.31 8.91
CA PHE A 55 -11.66 13.46 9.23
C PHE A 55 -10.89 14.79 9.12
N ILE A 56 -9.67 14.85 9.67
CA ILE A 56 -8.83 16.05 9.58
C ILE A 56 -8.50 16.37 8.11
N GLN A 57 -8.07 15.39 7.33
CA GLN A 57 -7.76 15.56 5.92
C GLN A 57 -9.00 15.94 5.10
N ALA A 58 -10.16 15.34 5.41
CA ALA A 58 -11.41 15.65 4.75
C ALA A 58 -11.87 17.09 5.04
N CYS A 59 -11.70 17.58 6.27
CA CYS A 59 -11.94 18.99 6.62
C CYS A 59 -11.00 19.92 5.84
N GLY A 60 -9.71 19.58 5.76
CA GLY A 60 -8.72 20.36 4.99
C GLY A 60 -9.08 20.41 3.50
N MET A 61 -9.44 19.28 2.91
CA MET A 61 -9.85 19.21 1.51
C MET A 61 -11.14 20.00 1.26
N ALA A 62 -12.17 19.84 2.11
CA ALA A 62 -13.42 20.58 1.99
C ALA A 62 -13.23 22.09 2.11
N TYR A 63 -12.34 22.52 3.02
CA TYR A 63 -12.00 23.94 3.19
C TYR A 63 -11.20 24.47 2.00
N GLY A 64 -10.22 23.72 1.50
CA GLY A 64 -9.42 24.11 0.32
C GLY A 64 -10.27 24.26 -0.96
N LEU A 65 -11.31 23.46 -1.10
CA LEU A 65 -12.22 23.49 -2.24
C LEU A 65 -13.52 24.26 -1.98
N ARG A 66 -13.54 25.13 -0.97
CA ARG A 66 -14.74 25.92 -0.59
C ARG A 66 -15.34 26.73 -1.73
N MET A 67 -14.53 27.19 -2.70
CA MET A 67 -15.01 27.91 -3.89
C MET A 67 -15.83 27.05 -4.84
N ALA A 68 -15.69 25.73 -4.80
CA ALA A 68 -16.46 24.78 -5.61
C ALA A 68 -17.77 24.34 -4.90
N ILE A 69 -18.05 24.83 -3.69
CA ILE A 69 -19.23 24.51 -2.91
C ILE A 69 -20.27 25.60 -3.10
N ASN A 70 -21.49 25.25 -3.52
CA ASN A 70 -22.58 26.22 -3.79
C ASN A 70 -22.94 27.09 -2.59
N ASN A 71 -22.85 26.54 -1.37
CA ASN A 71 -23.06 27.26 -0.10
C ASN A 71 -21.93 26.92 0.86
N PRO A 72 -20.83 27.71 0.93
CA PRO A 72 -19.65 27.42 1.74
C PRO A 72 -19.88 27.76 3.24
N GLY A 73 -20.89 27.14 3.85
CA GLY A 73 -21.14 27.20 5.29
C GLY A 73 -20.39 26.10 6.05
N ILE A 74 -20.19 26.31 7.37
CA ILE A 74 -19.55 25.33 8.26
C ILE A 74 -20.29 23.98 8.20
N GLY A 75 -21.64 24.01 8.10
CA GLY A 75 -22.45 22.79 7.97
C GLY A 75 -22.15 22.00 6.71
N SER A 76 -21.98 22.67 5.58
CA SER A 76 -21.65 22.01 4.31
C SER A 76 -20.24 21.39 4.33
N ILE A 77 -19.26 22.10 4.92
CA ILE A 77 -17.90 21.58 5.09
C ILE A 77 -17.89 20.34 5.99
N LEU A 78 -18.62 20.37 7.12
CA LEU A 78 -18.75 19.23 8.02
C LEU A 78 -19.43 18.04 7.35
N LEU A 79 -20.50 18.27 6.59
CA LEU A 79 -21.21 17.22 5.86
C LEU A 79 -20.30 16.55 4.84
N ILE A 80 -19.56 17.33 4.06
CA ILE A 80 -18.59 16.81 3.09
C ILE A 80 -17.50 16.02 3.81
N ALA A 81 -16.95 16.56 4.90
CA ALA A 81 -15.90 15.90 5.67
C ALA A 81 -16.38 14.54 6.25
N LEU A 82 -17.57 14.50 6.81
CA LEU A 82 -18.19 13.26 7.30
C LEU A 82 -18.42 12.25 6.18
N THR A 83 -18.90 12.70 5.02
CA THR A 83 -19.16 11.83 3.87
C THR A 83 -17.86 11.22 3.32
N LEU A 84 -16.81 12.02 3.17
CA LEU A 84 -15.49 11.55 2.72
C LEU A 84 -14.86 10.59 3.73
N THR A 85 -14.99 10.89 5.02
CA THR A 85 -14.51 10.02 6.10
C THR A 85 -15.24 8.68 6.08
N ALA A 86 -16.58 8.70 5.94
CA ALA A 86 -17.38 7.50 5.85
C ALA A 86 -16.97 6.63 4.65
N GLY A 87 -16.69 7.24 3.48
CA GLY A 87 -16.18 6.54 2.30
C GLY A 87 -14.85 5.85 2.56
N THR A 88 -13.91 6.55 3.21
CA THR A 88 -12.61 5.98 3.58
C THR A 88 -12.74 4.81 4.57
N VAL A 89 -13.58 4.96 5.60
CA VAL A 89 -13.85 3.90 6.59
C VAL A 89 -14.48 2.68 5.93
N PHE A 90 -15.38 2.89 4.98
CA PHE A 90 -15.99 1.81 4.22
C PHE A 90 -14.98 1.05 3.37
N LEU A 91 -14.09 1.76 2.65
CA LEU A 91 -13.01 1.13 1.89
C LEU A 91 -12.02 0.37 2.80
N MET A 92 -11.69 0.92 3.95
CA MET A 92 -10.87 0.24 4.96
C MET A 92 -11.53 -1.07 5.40
N TRP A 93 -12.83 -1.04 5.73
CA TRP A 93 -13.56 -2.23 6.14
C TRP A 93 -13.59 -3.29 5.03
N ILE A 94 -13.83 -2.91 3.77
CA ILE A 94 -13.75 -3.81 2.61
C ILE A 94 -12.36 -4.44 2.51
N GLY A 95 -11.28 -3.64 2.61
CA GLY A 95 -9.92 -4.12 2.55
C GLY A 95 -9.59 -5.14 3.63
N GLU A 96 -10.09 -4.92 4.85
CA GLU A 96 -9.94 -5.87 5.95
C GLU A 96 -10.74 -7.16 5.73
N GLN A 97 -11.98 -7.08 5.22
CA GLN A 97 -12.76 -8.26 4.87
C GLN A 97 -12.10 -9.08 3.75
N MET A 98 -11.54 -8.41 2.75
CA MET A 98 -10.78 -9.07 1.69
C MET A 98 -9.54 -9.77 2.25
N THR A 99 -8.84 -9.17 3.21
CA THR A 99 -7.68 -9.79 3.86
C THR A 99 -8.09 -10.98 4.73
N ALA A 100 -9.21 -10.87 5.44
CA ALA A 100 -9.67 -11.92 6.37
C ALA A 100 -10.26 -13.15 5.66
N ARG A 101 -10.93 -12.96 4.52
CA ARG A 101 -11.68 -14.01 3.82
C ARG A 101 -11.19 -14.29 2.41
N GLY A 102 -10.29 -13.47 1.90
CA GLY A 102 -9.86 -13.48 0.52
C GLY A 102 -8.43 -13.93 0.33
N VAL A 103 -7.88 -13.50 -0.78
CA VAL A 103 -6.53 -13.85 -1.24
C VAL A 103 -5.58 -12.68 -0.98
N GLY A 104 -4.62 -12.87 -0.09
CA GLY A 104 -3.55 -11.91 0.14
C GLY A 104 -3.97 -10.67 0.92
N ASN A 105 -3.32 -9.54 0.66
CA ASN A 105 -3.59 -8.27 1.34
C ASN A 105 -4.67 -7.47 0.60
N GLY A 106 -5.87 -7.37 1.18
CA GLY A 106 -7.01 -6.69 0.56
C GLY A 106 -6.79 -5.19 0.32
N ILE A 107 -5.97 -4.54 1.16
CA ILE A 107 -5.62 -3.12 0.98
C ILE A 107 -4.78 -2.92 -0.26
N SER A 108 -3.79 -3.79 -0.48
CA SER A 108 -2.98 -3.79 -1.70
C SER A 108 -3.84 -4.04 -2.96
N LEU A 109 -4.87 -4.87 -2.86
CA LEU A 109 -5.82 -5.11 -3.96
C LEU A 109 -6.66 -3.86 -4.28
N ILE A 110 -7.08 -3.10 -3.27
CA ILE A 110 -7.81 -1.84 -3.48
C ILE A 110 -6.90 -0.81 -4.17
N ILE A 111 -5.64 -0.68 -3.74
CA ILE A 111 -4.67 0.21 -4.38
C ILE A 111 -4.43 -0.22 -5.83
N PHE A 112 -4.23 -1.52 -6.07
CA PHE A 112 -4.07 -2.09 -7.41
C PHE A 112 -5.28 -1.78 -8.30
N ALA A 113 -6.50 -2.02 -7.80
CA ALA A 113 -7.73 -1.71 -8.53
C ALA A 113 -7.82 -0.21 -8.88
N GLY A 114 -7.44 0.68 -7.95
CA GLY A 114 -7.39 2.12 -8.18
C GLY A 114 -6.39 2.54 -9.26
N ILE A 115 -5.25 1.86 -9.37
CA ILE A 115 -4.25 2.10 -10.42
C ILE A 115 -4.77 1.58 -11.77
N VAL A 116 -5.29 0.35 -11.79
CA VAL A 116 -5.79 -0.29 -13.02
C VAL A 116 -7.00 0.44 -13.58
N SER A 117 -7.87 0.97 -12.74
CA SER A 117 -9.07 1.72 -13.17
C SER A 117 -8.73 2.99 -13.98
N ARG A 118 -7.52 3.53 -13.84
CA ARG A 118 -7.05 4.69 -14.61
C ARG A 118 -6.40 4.34 -15.95
N LEU A 119 -6.11 3.07 -16.21
CA LEU A 119 -5.49 2.63 -17.47
C LEU A 119 -6.33 2.98 -18.71
N PRO A 120 -7.67 2.77 -18.73
CA PRO A 120 -8.48 3.11 -19.89
C PRO A 120 -8.40 4.60 -20.25
N ASP A 121 -8.38 5.48 -19.26
CA ASP A 121 -8.29 6.93 -19.49
C ASP A 121 -6.88 7.33 -19.97
N GLY A 122 -5.84 6.70 -19.43
CA GLY A 122 -4.48 6.85 -19.93
C GLY A 122 -4.34 6.44 -21.40
N LEU A 123 -4.96 5.32 -21.78
CA LEU A 123 -4.97 4.86 -23.17
C LEU A 123 -5.72 5.84 -24.10
N LYS A 124 -6.85 6.39 -23.67
CA LYS A 124 -7.57 7.42 -24.44
C LYS A 124 -6.72 8.65 -24.68
N ILE A 125 -6.00 9.13 -23.66
CA ILE A 125 -5.11 10.29 -23.77
C ILE A 125 -3.99 10.00 -24.77
N ILE A 126 -3.34 8.83 -24.71
CA ILE A 126 -2.31 8.43 -25.68
C ILE A 126 -2.87 8.41 -27.10
N PHE A 127 -4.09 7.88 -27.29
CA PHE A 127 -4.75 7.85 -28.58
C PHE A 127 -5.05 9.26 -29.13
N GLN A 128 -5.50 10.17 -28.28
CA GLN A 128 -5.71 11.57 -28.63
C GLN A 128 -4.41 12.26 -29.07
N TYR A 129 -3.30 12.04 -28.37
CA TYR A 129 -1.99 12.59 -28.76
C TYR A 129 -1.47 12.01 -30.08
N LEU A 130 -1.74 10.73 -30.36
CA LEU A 130 -1.44 10.13 -31.66
C LEU A 130 -2.24 10.76 -32.80
N GLN A 131 -3.56 10.97 -32.58
CA GLN A 131 -4.42 11.63 -33.61
C GLN A 131 -4.05 13.09 -33.84
N ALA A 132 -3.63 13.79 -32.79
CA ALA A 132 -3.16 15.16 -32.87
C ALA A 132 -1.77 15.31 -33.53
N GLY A 133 -1.09 14.20 -33.85
CA GLY A 133 0.25 14.19 -34.43
C GLY A 133 1.36 14.70 -33.51
N THR A 134 1.05 14.94 -32.23
CA THR A 134 2.03 15.43 -31.24
C THR A 134 3.00 14.35 -30.79
N VAL A 135 2.61 13.07 -30.88
CA VAL A 135 3.43 11.93 -30.50
C VAL A 135 3.49 10.92 -31.64
N ASN A 136 4.71 10.46 -31.96
CA ASN A 136 4.90 9.45 -32.97
C ASN A 136 4.57 8.05 -32.41
N ILE A 137 4.04 7.17 -33.27
CA ILE A 137 3.71 5.79 -32.88
C ILE A 137 4.92 5.03 -32.33
N LEU A 138 6.13 5.34 -32.85
CA LEU A 138 7.38 4.75 -32.35
C LEU A 138 7.62 5.09 -30.86
N ASN A 139 7.33 6.31 -30.45
CA ASN A 139 7.47 6.75 -29.05
C ASN A 139 6.49 6.01 -28.13
N VAL A 140 5.28 5.72 -28.62
CA VAL A 140 4.28 4.96 -27.84
C VAL A 140 4.74 3.50 -27.65
N ILE A 141 5.26 2.88 -28.71
CA ILE A 141 5.81 1.51 -28.65
C ILE A 141 7.00 1.47 -27.67
N LEU A 142 7.91 2.44 -27.78
CA LEU A 142 9.07 2.53 -26.88
C LEU A 142 8.63 2.71 -25.41
N PHE A 143 7.66 3.58 -25.16
CA PHE A 143 7.10 3.79 -23.82
C PHE A 143 6.47 2.51 -23.27
N ALA A 144 5.67 1.80 -24.08
CA ALA A 144 5.06 0.53 -23.68
C ALA A 144 6.12 -0.54 -23.38
N ALA A 145 7.17 -0.63 -24.20
CA ALA A 145 8.27 -1.56 -23.98
C ALA A 145 9.03 -1.26 -22.68
N ILE A 146 9.32 0.01 -22.40
CA ILE A 146 9.98 0.43 -21.16
C ILE A 146 9.08 0.13 -19.95
N ALA A 147 7.77 0.43 -20.03
CA ALA A 147 6.83 0.17 -18.94
C ALA A 147 6.76 -1.35 -18.63
N LEU A 148 6.71 -2.18 -19.67
CA LEU A 148 6.68 -3.63 -19.53
C LEU A 148 8.00 -4.17 -18.95
N ALA A 149 9.13 -3.66 -19.41
CA ALA A 149 10.45 -4.00 -18.88
C ALA A 149 10.58 -3.64 -17.39
N MET A 150 10.09 -2.46 -16.97
CA MET A 150 10.05 -2.06 -15.56
C MET A 150 9.19 -3.00 -14.71
N ILE A 151 8.01 -3.39 -15.19
CA ILE A 151 7.13 -4.33 -14.47
C ILE A 151 7.86 -5.67 -14.27
N VAL A 152 8.43 -6.23 -15.34
CA VAL A 152 9.18 -7.51 -15.27
C VAL A 152 10.36 -7.39 -14.29
N PHE A 153 11.12 -6.29 -14.35
CA PHE A 153 12.26 -6.05 -13.47
C PHE A 153 11.84 -5.99 -11.99
N VAL A 154 10.77 -5.26 -11.67
CA VAL A 154 10.24 -5.16 -10.30
C VAL A 154 9.77 -6.53 -9.80
N ILE A 155 9.09 -7.32 -10.64
CA ILE A 155 8.66 -8.67 -10.28
C ILE A 155 9.86 -9.57 -10.01
N MET A 156 10.88 -9.54 -10.86
CA MET A 156 12.10 -10.34 -10.68
C MET A 156 12.82 -10.02 -9.36
N ILE A 157 12.95 -8.75 -9.02
CA ILE A 157 13.59 -8.34 -7.76
C ILE A 157 12.72 -8.72 -6.55
N SER A 158 11.39 -8.54 -6.65
CA SER A 158 10.46 -8.83 -5.54
C SER A 158 10.36 -10.34 -5.25
N GLN A 159 10.47 -11.18 -6.27
CA GLN A 159 10.47 -12.64 -6.16
C GLN A 159 11.86 -13.23 -5.98
N GLY A 160 12.91 -12.43 -6.16
CA GLY A 160 14.29 -12.86 -6.06
C GLY A 160 14.62 -13.45 -4.69
N ILE A 161 15.09 -14.70 -4.68
CA ILE A 161 15.51 -15.42 -3.48
C ILE A 161 16.96 -15.83 -3.64
N ARG A 162 17.82 -15.38 -2.70
CA ARG A 162 19.19 -15.88 -2.61
C ARG A 162 19.19 -17.16 -1.77
N LYS A 163 19.56 -18.29 -2.39
CA LYS A 163 19.68 -19.58 -1.72
C LYS A 163 21.09 -19.70 -1.14
N ILE A 164 21.21 -19.81 0.19
CA ILE A 164 22.47 -20.10 0.87
C ILE A 164 22.52 -21.59 1.15
N PRO A 165 23.46 -22.36 0.57
CA PRO A 165 23.59 -23.78 0.84
C PRO A 165 24.09 -23.99 2.26
N VAL A 166 23.36 -24.81 3.04
CA VAL A 166 23.79 -25.25 4.38
C VAL A 166 24.10 -26.72 4.31
N GLN A 167 25.33 -27.08 4.67
CA GLN A 167 25.74 -28.47 4.76
C GLN A 167 25.57 -28.95 6.20
N TYR A 168 24.72 -29.94 6.38
CA TYR A 168 24.61 -30.63 7.66
C TYR A 168 25.73 -31.68 7.78
N ALA A 169 26.32 -31.76 8.96
CA ALA A 169 27.33 -32.75 9.27
C ALA A 169 26.77 -34.17 9.11
N LYS A 170 27.50 -35.03 8.38
CA LYS A 170 27.15 -36.44 8.26
C LYS A 170 27.38 -37.13 9.60
N ARG A 171 26.35 -37.76 10.16
CA ARG A 171 26.48 -38.58 11.33
C ARG A 171 26.66 -40.03 10.91
N VAL A 172 27.80 -40.62 11.19
CA VAL A 172 28.08 -42.02 10.93
C VAL A 172 27.77 -42.81 12.19
N VAL A 173 26.82 -43.74 12.10
CA VAL A 173 26.51 -44.67 13.18
C VAL A 173 26.72 -46.09 12.63
N GLY A 174 27.83 -46.68 13.02
CA GLY A 174 28.27 -48.00 12.49
C GLY A 174 28.67 -47.91 10.99
N SER A 175 28.27 -48.86 10.21
CA SER A 175 28.52 -48.92 8.76
C SER A 175 27.54 -48.10 7.89
N LYS A 176 26.57 -47.42 8.51
CA LYS A 176 25.55 -46.64 7.76
C LYS A 176 25.77 -45.15 8.02
N ALA A 177 25.96 -44.38 6.95
CA ALA A 177 26.00 -42.92 6.99
C ALA A 177 24.57 -42.33 6.87
N TYR A 178 24.12 -41.68 7.89
CA TYR A 178 22.85 -40.96 7.94
C TYR A 178 23.13 -39.44 7.84
N GLY A 179 22.41 -38.76 6.95
CA GLY A 179 22.54 -37.34 6.74
C GLY A 179 23.32 -36.99 5.46
N GLY A 180 23.40 -35.75 5.12
CA GLY A 180 24.04 -35.27 3.90
C GLY A 180 23.06 -34.64 2.91
N HIS A 181 21.81 -34.36 3.35
CA HIS A 181 20.92 -33.52 2.55
C HIS A 181 21.38 -32.07 2.61
N THR A 182 21.68 -31.52 1.45
CA THR A 182 21.96 -30.10 1.29
C THR A 182 20.63 -29.36 1.43
N SER A 183 20.46 -28.58 2.49
CA SER A 183 19.33 -27.68 2.67
C SER A 183 19.74 -26.27 2.27
N TYR A 184 18.76 -25.44 1.88
CA TYR A 184 19.00 -24.05 1.51
C TYR A 184 18.22 -23.14 2.43
N ILE A 185 18.87 -22.07 2.91
CA ILE A 185 18.17 -20.98 3.59
C ILE A 185 17.76 -19.96 2.54
N PRO A 186 16.45 -19.79 2.26
CA PRO A 186 15.98 -18.81 1.29
C PRO A 186 16.00 -17.41 1.92
N LEU A 187 16.85 -16.52 1.45
CA LEU A 187 16.85 -15.10 1.81
C LEU A 187 16.20 -14.30 0.68
N LYS A 188 15.13 -13.58 0.98
CA LYS A 188 14.54 -12.65 0.00
C LYS A 188 15.49 -11.49 -0.26
N VAL A 189 15.71 -11.15 -1.53
CA VAL A 189 16.55 -10.01 -1.95
C VAL A 189 15.92 -8.70 -1.48
N ASN A 190 14.61 -8.57 -1.61
CA ASN A 190 13.86 -7.41 -1.12
C ASN A 190 13.04 -7.80 0.12
N THR A 191 13.60 -7.62 1.31
CA THR A 191 12.94 -7.89 2.59
C THR A 191 11.99 -6.78 3.00
N ALA A 192 12.26 -5.54 2.61
CA ALA A 192 11.49 -4.36 2.99
C ALA A 192 10.21 -4.18 2.14
N GLY A 193 10.16 -4.76 0.93
CA GLY A 193 9.01 -4.66 0.03
C GLY A 193 8.74 -3.24 -0.46
N VAL A 194 7.48 -2.86 -0.52
CA VAL A 194 7.00 -1.54 -0.99
C VAL A 194 6.87 -0.52 0.16
N ILE A 195 6.92 -0.98 1.41
CA ILE A 195 6.66 -0.16 2.60
C ILE A 195 7.54 1.10 2.69
N PRO A 196 8.87 1.05 2.45
CA PRO A 196 9.72 2.24 2.51
C PRO A 196 9.35 3.31 1.47
N ILE A 197 8.91 2.89 0.28
CA ILE A 197 8.52 3.82 -0.79
C ILE A 197 7.22 4.54 -0.44
N ILE A 198 6.24 3.79 0.07
CA ILE A 198 4.97 4.35 0.53
C ILE A 198 5.21 5.32 1.70
N PHE A 199 6.10 4.96 2.61
CA PHE A 199 6.50 5.81 3.72
C PHE A 199 7.15 7.11 3.24
N ALA A 200 8.14 7.04 2.36
CA ALA A 200 8.81 8.22 1.83
C ALA A 200 7.83 9.14 1.09
N SER A 201 6.93 8.58 0.28
CA SER A 201 5.90 9.36 -0.41
C SER A 201 4.94 10.05 0.56
N SER A 202 4.51 9.36 1.63
CA SER A 202 3.62 9.93 2.65
C SER A 202 4.27 11.06 3.42
N VAL A 203 5.55 10.94 3.79
CA VAL A 203 6.31 11.99 4.48
C VAL A 203 6.51 13.20 3.58
N LEU A 204 6.79 12.99 2.29
CA LEU A 204 6.94 14.08 1.33
C LEU A 204 5.62 14.79 1.02
N MET A 205 4.49 14.09 1.06
CA MET A 205 3.18 14.70 0.84
C MET A 205 2.65 15.46 2.06
N PHE A 206 3.09 15.13 3.27
CA PHE A 206 2.60 15.75 4.50
C PHE A 206 2.76 17.29 4.55
N PRO A 207 3.87 17.91 4.06
CA PRO A 207 3.99 19.38 4.02
C PRO A 207 3.12 20.04 2.94
N VAL A 208 2.59 19.28 1.98
CA VAL A 208 1.83 19.80 0.82
C VAL A 208 0.31 19.75 1.09
N THR A 209 -0.13 18.95 2.05
CA THR A 209 -1.54 18.82 2.47
C THR A 209 -1.85 19.67 3.68
#